data_b2b10f6c9901f5524150d52e611876d5
#
_entry.id   b2b10f6c9901f5524150d52e611876d5
#
_cell.length_a   1.000
_cell.length_b   1.000
_cell.length_c   1.000
_cell.angle_alpha   90.00
_cell.angle_beta   90.00
_cell.angle_gamma   90.00
#
_symmetry.space_group_name_H-M   'P 1'
#
loop_
_entity.id
_entity.type
_entity.pdbx_description
1 polymer ?
#
loop_
_entity_poly.entity_id
_entity_poly.type
_entity_poly.pdbx_seq_one_letter_code
_entity_poly.pdbx_strand_id
1 'polypeptide(L)'
;IPDFRSPGGLWTRFKPIQFDDFLTSADARREYWRRRFATLDPMEQAQPNRGHRAVARLVDQGKVTMVVTQNIDGLHQRSGVSDEKVVERHGNATFARCLDCGQRHEIMPIRTAFLRDGDLPICRTCSGIVKSATISFGQAMPQDAMARAEQATLASDLFLAIGSSLV
;
A
#
# COMPACT_ATOMS: atom_id res chain seq x y z
N ILE A 1 3.43 11.31 7.33
CA ILE A 1 2.54 10.13 7.20
C ILE A 1 2.07 9.77 8.60
N PRO A 2 0.77 9.50 8.80
CA PRO A 2 0.26 9.07 10.10
C PRO A 2 0.94 7.78 10.56
N ASP A 3 1.23 7.70 11.85
CA ASP A 3 1.71 6.47 12.46
C ASP A 3 0.55 5.46 12.60
N PHE A 4 0.80 4.20 12.29
CA PHE A 4 -0.20 3.16 12.33
C PHE A 4 -0.20 2.37 13.64
N ARG A 5 0.96 2.08 14.24
CA ARG A 5 1.14 1.09 15.30
C ARG A 5 1.54 1.64 16.65
N SER A 6 2.17 2.81 16.74
CA SER A 6 2.61 3.37 18.03
C SER A 6 1.42 3.79 18.91
N PRO A 7 1.62 4.01 20.20
CA PRO A 7 0.59 4.53 21.07
C PRO A 7 -0.03 5.82 20.48
N GLY A 8 -1.35 5.82 20.24
CA GLY A 8 -2.06 6.90 19.56
C GLY A 8 -2.09 6.81 18.04
N GLY A 9 -1.49 5.80 17.43
CA GLY A 9 -1.53 5.52 15.99
C GLY A 9 -2.92 5.14 15.48
N LEU A 10 -3.06 5.00 14.16
CA LEU A 10 -4.36 4.76 13.52
C LEU A 10 -5.08 3.50 14.05
N TRP A 11 -4.34 2.42 14.31
CA TRP A 11 -4.92 1.16 14.79
C TRP A 11 -5.40 1.20 16.24
N THR A 12 -5.00 2.20 17.04
CA THR A 12 -5.56 2.42 18.37
C THR A 12 -6.89 3.18 18.34
N ARG A 13 -7.15 3.91 17.24
CA ARG A 13 -8.35 4.74 17.06
C ARG A 13 -9.45 4.04 16.26
N PHE A 14 -9.05 3.14 15.33
CA PHE A 14 -9.98 2.48 14.42
C PHE A 14 -9.73 0.98 14.41
N LYS A 15 -10.77 0.21 14.71
CA LYS A 15 -10.74 -1.24 14.47
C LYS A 15 -10.58 -1.47 12.96
N PRO A 16 -9.59 -2.26 12.51
CA PRO A 16 -9.42 -2.58 11.09
C PRO A 16 -10.68 -3.22 10.51
N ILE A 17 -11.05 -2.83 9.30
CA ILE A 17 -12.09 -3.49 8.53
C ILE A 17 -11.48 -4.75 7.94
N GLN A 18 -12.08 -5.91 8.24
CA GLN A 18 -11.65 -7.20 7.71
C GLN A 18 -11.95 -7.30 6.22
N PHE A 19 -11.18 -8.10 5.50
CA PHE A 19 -11.37 -8.26 4.07
C PHE A 19 -12.73 -8.85 3.72
N ASP A 20 -13.19 -9.83 4.48
CA ASP A 20 -14.51 -10.44 4.29
C ASP A 20 -15.65 -9.45 4.52
N ASP A 21 -15.54 -8.58 5.53
CA ASP A 21 -16.51 -7.49 5.74
C ASP A 21 -16.53 -6.54 4.54
N PHE A 22 -15.35 -6.21 4.00
CA PHE A 22 -15.25 -5.36 2.81
C PHE A 22 -15.91 -6.01 1.58
N LEU A 23 -15.77 -7.32 1.39
CA LEU A 23 -16.38 -8.03 0.26
C LEU A 23 -17.90 -8.09 0.38
N THR A 24 -18.42 -8.38 1.55
CA THR A 24 -19.84 -8.73 1.76
C THR A 24 -20.73 -7.55 2.10
N SER A 25 -20.18 -6.46 2.70
CA SER A 25 -20.97 -5.32 3.20
C SER A 25 -20.68 -4.01 2.44
N ALA A 26 -21.71 -3.41 1.84
CA ALA A 26 -21.62 -2.10 1.23
C ALA A 26 -21.28 -1.00 2.25
N ASP A 27 -21.78 -1.13 3.48
CA ASP A 27 -21.48 -0.16 4.54
C ASP A 27 -20.04 -0.27 5.03
N ALA A 28 -19.49 -1.49 5.11
CA ALA A 28 -18.07 -1.67 5.38
C ALA A 28 -17.19 -1.04 4.28
N ARG A 29 -17.58 -1.16 2.99
CA ARG A 29 -16.90 -0.49 1.88
C ARG A 29 -16.99 1.03 1.96
N ARG A 30 -18.16 1.60 2.34
CA ARG A 30 -18.30 3.06 2.54
C ARG A 30 -17.40 3.56 3.66
N GLU A 31 -17.40 2.87 4.79
CA GLU A 31 -16.55 3.21 5.92
C GLU A 31 -15.06 3.08 5.57
N TYR A 32 -14.67 2.05 4.83
CA TYR A 32 -13.31 1.86 4.31
C TYR A 32 -12.87 3.07 3.46
N TRP A 33 -13.67 3.48 2.48
CA TRP A 33 -13.34 4.60 1.61
C TRP A 33 -13.36 5.93 2.36
N ARG A 34 -14.28 6.12 3.29
CA ARG A 34 -14.32 7.30 4.16
C ARG A 34 -13.02 7.45 4.95
N ARG A 35 -12.57 6.39 5.63
CA ARG A 35 -11.29 6.38 6.39
C ARG A 35 -10.10 6.58 5.46
N ARG A 36 -10.13 5.94 4.30
CA ARG A 36 -9.06 6.05 3.30
C ARG A 36 -8.89 7.51 2.85
N PHE A 37 -9.95 8.22 2.55
CA PHE A 37 -9.88 9.60 2.11
C PHE A 37 -9.55 10.58 3.24
N ALA A 38 -9.93 10.30 4.48
CA ALA A 38 -9.50 11.07 5.63
C ALA A 38 -7.98 11.05 5.88
N THR A 39 -7.29 10.02 5.40
CA THR A 39 -5.82 9.85 5.54
C THR A 39 -5.06 10.11 4.24
N LEU A 40 -5.74 10.46 3.15
CA LEU A 40 -5.13 10.56 1.82
C LEU A 40 -4.17 11.75 1.71
N ASP A 41 -4.61 12.95 2.10
CA ASP A 41 -3.84 14.18 1.89
C ASP A 41 -2.44 14.14 2.55
N PRO A 42 -2.27 13.70 3.81
CA PRO A 42 -0.96 13.54 4.40
C PRO A 42 -0.05 12.54 3.68
N MET A 43 -0.63 11.51 3.05
CA MET A 43 0.15 10.53 2.28
C MET A 43 0.59 11.07 0.93
N GLU A 44 -0.28 11.81 0.23
CA GLU A 44 0.05 12.43 -1.05
C GLU A 44 1.11 13.54 -0.91
N GLN A 45 1.03 14.33 0.15
CA GLN A 45 1.97 15.40 0.44
C GLN A 45 3.32 14.91 0.97
N ALA A 46 3.39 13.66 1.43
CA ALA A 46 4.62 13.09 1.96
C ALA A 46 5.73 13.07 0.90
N GLN A 47 6.93 13.45 1.30
CA GLN A 47 8.11 13.44 0.44
C GLN A 47 9.13 12.41 0.94
N PRO A 48 9.93 11.81 0.04
CA PRO A 48 11.03 10.96 0.44
C PRO A 48 11.96 11.70 1.41
N ASN A 49 12.24 11.09 2.55
CA ASN A 49 13.15 11.62 3.54
C ASN A 49 14.62 11.26 3.23
N ARG A 50 15.54 11.65 4.12
CA ARG A 50 16.99 11.38 3.95
C ARG A 50 17.28 9.87 3.86
N GLY A 51 16.54 9.03 4.60
CA GLY A 51 16.67 7.58 4.57
C GLY A 51 16.27 6.99 3.21
N HIS A 52 15.12 7.38 2.66
CA HIS A 52 14.68 6.95 1.34
C HIS A 52 15.73 7.30 0.26
N ARG A 53 16.25 8.53 0.29
CA ARG A 53 17.28 8.97 -0.65
C ARG A 53 18.61 8.24 -0.46
N ALA A 54 18.97 7.86 0.76
CA ALA A 54 20.17 7.06 1.03
C ALA A 54 20.02 5.64 0.44
N VAL A 55 18.87 5.00 0.64
CA VAL A 55 18.56 3.70 0.05
C VAL A 55 18.59 3.78 -1.48
N ALA A 56 17.95 4.79 -2.08
CA ALA A 56 17.97 4.98 -3.54
C ALA A 56 19.40 5.09 -4.09
N ARG A 57 20.30 5.84 -3.42
CA ARG A 57 21.72 5.91 -3.82
C ARG A 57 22.43 4.57 -3.71
N LEU A 58 22.14 3.75 -2.71
CA LEU A 58 22.74 2.42 -2.58
C LEU A 58 22.24 1.48 -3.67
N VAL A 59 20.98 1.60 -4.09
CA VAL A 59 20.41 0.87 -5.24
C VAL A 59 21.08 1.30 -6.54
N ASP A 60 21.26 2.61 -6.76
CA ASP A 60 21.90 3.17 -7.94
C ASP A 60 23.39 2.72 -8.05
N GLN A 61 24.07 2.62 -6.92
CA GLN A 61 25.45 2.10 -6.82
C GLN A 61 25.56 0.58 -6.95
N GLY A 62 24.45 -0.14 -7.12
CA GLY A 62 24.44 -1.61 -7.22
C GLY A 62 24.73 -2.32 -5.90
N LYS A 63 24.77 -1.61 -4.76
CA LYS A 63 25.02 -2.18 -3.43
C LYS A 63 23.77 -2.77 -2.78
N VAL A 64 22.61 -2.28 -3.16
CA VAL A 64 21.30 -2.82 -2.78
C VAL A 64 20.61 -3.35 -4.02
N THR A 65 20.34 -4.62 -4.05
CA THR A 65 19.72 -5.32 -5.18
C THR A 65 18.19 -5.24 -5.13
N MET A 66 17.62 -5.22 -3.91
CA MET A 66 16.17 -5.22 -3.70
C MET A 66 15.80 -4.45 -2.42
N VAL A 67 14.72 -3.70 -2.49
CA VAL A 67 14.06 -3.07 -1.34
C VAL A 67 12.75 -3.81 -1.07
N VAL A 68 12.66 -4.47 0.08
CA VAL A 68 11.42 -5.13 0.53
C VAL A 68 10.76 -4.24 1.57
N THR A 69 9.57 -3.73 1.28
CA THR A 69 8.86 -2.82 2.18
C THR A 69 7.51 -3.35 2.64
N GLN A 70 7.16 -3.03 3.88
CA GLN A 70 5.82 -3.19 4.43
C GLN A 70 5.00 -1.90 4.29
N ASN A 71 5.64 -0.79 3.94
CA ASN A 71 4.97 0.49 3.72
C ASN A 71 4.20 0.49 2.40
N ILE A 72 3.15 1.31 2.37
CA ILE A 72 2.20 1.39 1.25
C ILE A 72 2.23 2.77 0.55
N ASP A 73 3.24 3.60 0.84
CA ASP A 73 3.27 5.02 0.52
C ASP A 73 3.94 5.37 -0.83
N GLY A 74 4.60 4.39 -1.48
CA GLY A 74 5.31 4.59 -2.73
C GLY A 74 6.54 5.51 -2.63
N LEU A 75 7.05 5.79 -1.42
CA LEU A 75 8.15 6.74 -1.24
C LEU A 75 9.50 6.22 -1.73
N HIS A 76 9.70 4.91 -1.79
CA HIS A 76 10.91 4.34 -2.39
C HIS A 76 10.98 4.65 -3.88
N GLN A 77 9.89 4.43 -4.61
CA GLN A 77 9.81 4.74 -6.03
C GLN A 77 9.95 6.25 -6.27
N ARG A 78 9.26 7.07 -5.47
CA ARG A 78 9.40 8.53 -5.54
C ARG A 78 10.80 9.05 -5.18
N SER A 79 11.63 8.26 -4.52
CA SER A 79 13.03 8.58 -4.26
C SER A 79 13.99 8.19 -5.38
N GLY A 80 13.48 7.55 -6.45
CA GLY A 80 14.26 7.15 -7.63
C GLY A 80 14.56 5.65 -7.73
N VAL A 81 14.02 4.82 -6.81
CA VAL A 81 14.14 3.36 -6.95
C VAL A 81 13.14 2.86 -7.99
N SER A 82 13.58 2.09 -8.99
CA SER A 82 12.69 1.52 -10.00
C SER A 82 11.73 0.50 -9.40
N ASP A 83 10.51 0.39 -9.96
CA ASP A 83 9.44 -0.51 -9.47
C ASP A 83 9.90 -1.96 -9.40
N GLU A 84 10.71 -2.40 -10.33
CA GLU A 84 11.27 -3.76 -10.37
C GLU A 84 12.18 -4.09 -9.18
N LYS A 85 12.80 -3.08 -8.57
CA LYS A 85 13.66 -3.20 -7.39
C LYS A 85 12.95 -2.96 -6.06
N VAL A 86 11.62 -2.75 -6.09
CA VAL A 86 10.80 -2.61 -4.88
C VAL A 86 9.81 -3.77 -4.80
N VAL A 87 9.76 -4.42 -3.64
CA VAL A 87 8.74 -5.41 -3.31
C VAL A 87 7.83 -4.83 -2.22
N GLU A 88 6.60 -4.50 -2.58
CA GLU A 88 5.59 -3.95 -1.68
C GLU A 88 4.72 -5.07 -1.11
N ARG A 89 5.13 -5.63 0.04
CA ARG A 89 4.45 -6.79 0.65
C ARG A 89 2.99 -6.51 1.02
N HIS A 90 2.67 -5.29 1.42
CA HIS A 90 1.32 -4.87 1.80
C HIS A 90 0.62 -4.07 0.69
N GLY A 91 1.14 -4.14 -0.54
CA GLY A 91 0.62 -3.40 -1.67
C GLY A 91 0.94 -1.90 -1.60
N ASN A 92 0.14 -1.11 -2.34
CA ASN A 92 0.39 0.31 -2.54
C ASN A 92 -0.90 1.11 -2.38
N ALA A 93 -0.84 2.22 -1.65
CA ALA A 93 -1.99 3.08 -1.38
C ALA A 93 -2.20 4.19 -2.42
N THR A 94 -1.30 4.37 -3.37
CA THR A 94 -1.36 5.47 -4.35
C THR A 94 -2.37 5.23 -5.47
N PHE A 95 -2.87 3.99 -5.62
CA PHE A 95 -3.88 3.62 -6.60
C PHE A 95 -4.85 2.57 -6.04
N ALA A 96 -5.90 2.27 -6.80
CA ALA A 96 -6.86 1.21 -6.50
C ALA A 96 -6.82 0.12 -7.58
N ARG A 97 -7.32 -1.07 -7.26
CA ARG A 97 -7.48 -2.19 -8.19
C ARG A 97 -8.88 -2.80 -8.08
N CYS A 98 -9.37 -3.28 -9.20
CA CYS A 98 -10.50 -4.19 -9.21
C CYS A 98 -10.06 -5.53 -8.61
N LEU A 99 -10.86 -6.08 -7.70
CA LEU A 99 -10.56 -7.36 -7.06
C LEU A 99 -10.77 -8.57 -7.99
N ASP A 100 -11.61 -8.41 -9.03
CA ASP A 100 -11.95 -9.50 -9.94
C ASP A 100 -11.02 -9.55 -11.16
N CYS A 101 -10.81 -8.42 -11.85
CA CYS A 101 -10.03 -8.39 -13.10
C CYS A 101 -8.64 -7.72 -12.95
N GLY A 102 -8.29 -7.21 -11.77
CA GLY A 102 -6.99 -6.57 -11.53
C GLY A 102 -6.83 -5.18 -12.15
N GLN A 103 -7.81 -4.65 -12.88
CA GLN A 103 -7.73 -3.33 -13.51
C GLN A 103 -7.35 -2.25 -12.51
N ARG A 104 -6.33 -1.46 -12.87
CA ARG A 104 -5.89 -0.30 -12.08
C ARG A 104 -6.85 0.87 -12.24
N HIS A 105 -7.08 1.57 -11.14
CA HIS A 105 -7.89 2.78 -11.06
C HIS A 105 -7.14 3.86 -10.28
N GLU A 106 -7.24 5.11 -10.75
CA GLU A 106 -6.68 6.25 -10.05
C GLU A 106 -7.55 6.65 -8.84
N ILE A 107 -6.90 7.04 -7.74
CA ILE A 107 -7.58 7.33 -6.47
C ILE A 107 -8.40 8.62 -6.54
N MET A 108 -7.90 9.67 -7.20
CA MET A 108 -8.55 10.98 -7.19
C MET A 108 -9.95 10.99 -7.83
N PRO A 109 -10.18 10.36 -9.00
CA PRO A 109 -11.53 10.23 -9.54
C PRO A 109 -12.50 9.49 -8.61
N ILE A 110 -12.01 8.45 -7.90
CA ILE A 110 -12.81 7.72 -6.92
C ILE A 110 -13.18 8.64 -5.75
N ARG A 111 -12.20 9.37 -5.20
CA ARG A 111 -12.44 10.34 -4.11
C ARG A 111 -13.49 11.37 -4.50
N THR A 112 -13.35 11.95 -5.70
CA THR A 112 -14.28 12.98 -6.18
C THR A 112 -15.71 12.46 -6.25
N ALA A 113 -15.93 11.28 -6.85
CA ALA A 113 -17.26 10.67 -6.95
C ALA A 113 -17.82 10.32 -5.56
N PHE A 114 -17.00 9.70 -4.71
CA PHE A 114 -17.42 9.30 -3.36
C PHE A 114 -17.80 10.50 -2.48
N LEU A 115 -17.04 11.60 -2.53
CA LEU A 115 -17.33 12.79 -1.73
C LEU A 115 -18.54 13.57 -2.24
N ARG A 116 -18.83 13.49 -3.53
CA ARG A 116 -19.99 14.17 -4.15
C ARG A 116 -21.29 13.41 -3.88
N ASP A 117 -21.32 12.11 -4.13
CA ASP A 117 -22.55 11.32 -4.22
C ASP A 117 -22.59 10.16 -3.20
N GLY A 118 -21.48 9.86 -2.52
CA GLY A 118 -21.35 8.68 -1.66
C GLY A 118 -21.23 7.36 -2.44
N ASP A 119 -20.98 7.45 -3.74
CA ASP A 119 -20.93 6.29 -4.63
C ASP A 119 -19.72 5.41 -4.34
N LEU A 120 -19.98 4.11 -4.21
CA LEU A 120 -18.92 3.11 -4.10
C LEU A 120 -18.29 2.90 -5.48
N PRO A 121 -16.95 2.86 -5.57
CA PRO A 121 -16.28 2.62 -6.83
C PRO A 121 -16.54 1.20 -7.32
N ILE A 122 -16.91 1.10 -8.59
CA ILE A 122 -17.05 -0.17 -9.33
C ILE A 122 -16.12 -0.17 -10.54
N CYS A 123 -15.67 -1.31 -10.94
CA CYS A 123 -14.81 -1.47 -12.11
C CYS A 123 -15.58 -1.18 -13.40
N ARG A 124 -15.04 -0.28 -14.23
CA ARG A 124 -15.67 0.04 -15.54
C ARG A 124 -15.54 -1.09 -16.55
N THR A 125 -14.62 -2.02 -16.34
CA THR A 125 -14.36 -3.15 -17.26
C THR A 125 -15.24 -4.36 -16.97
N CYS A 126 -15.45 -4.71 -15.68
CA CYS A 126 -16.14 -5.95 -15.31
C CYS A 126 -17.21 -5.74 -14.23
N SER A 127 -17.49 -4.49 -13.83
CA SER A 127 -18.42 -4.15 -12.75
C SER A 127 -18.03 -4.70 -11.36
N GLY A 128 -16.82 -5.22 -11.21
CA GLY A 128 -16.32 -5.80 -9.96
C GLY A 128 -16.00 -4.75 -8.90
N ILE A 129 -15.76 -5.22 -7.68
CA ILE A 129 -15.45 -4.39 -6.52
C ILE A 129 -14.07 -3.75 -6.68
N VAL A 130 -13.98 -2.43 -6.51
CA VAL A 130 -12.73 -1.69 -6.53
C VAL A 130 -12.29 -1.38 -5.11
N LYS A 131 -11.03 -1.67 -4.81
CA LYS A 131 -10.39 -1.46 -3.51
C LYS A 131 -9.04 -0.75 -3.71
N SER A 132 -8.58 0.06 -2.73
CA SER A 132 -7.19 0.50 -2.70
C SER A 132 -6.25 -0.71 -2.85
N ALA A 133 -5.18 -0.58 -3.61
CA ALA A 133 -4.26 -1.69 -3.91
C ALA A 133 -3.40 -2.13 -2.70
N THR A 134 -3.89 -1.90 -1.50
CA THR A 134 -3.28 -2.34 -0.23
C THR A 134 -3.85 -3.68 0.22
N ILE A 135 -3.09 -4.43 0.98
CA ILE A 135 -3.55 -5.67 1.60
C ILE A 135 -4.30 -5.34 2.90
N SER A 136 -5.53 -5.81 3.01
CA SER A 136 -6.36 -5.65 4.22
C SER A 136 -6.10 -6.79 5.21
N PHE A 137 -6.49 -6.58 6.48
CA PHE A 137 -6.51 -7.66 7.46
C PHE A 137 -7.44 -8.79 7.00
N GLY A 138 -6.98 -10.04 7.08
CA GLY A 138 -7.69 -11.21 6.56
C GLY A 138 -7.52 -11.45 5.06
N GLN A 139 -6.92 -10.54 4.31
CA GLN A 139 -6.61 -10.73 2.90
C GLN A 139 -5.31 -11.52 2.73
N ALA A 140 -5.28 -12.49 1.80
CA ALA A 140 -4.08 -13.21 1.47
C ALA A 140 -2.97 -12.27 0.96
N MET A 141 -1.72 -12.54 1.37
CA MET A 141 -0.56 -11.81 0.89
C MET A 141 -0.31 -12.13 -0.59
N PRO A 142 0.16 -11.16 -1.41
CA PRO A 142 0.50 -11.40 -2.81
C PRO A 142 1.62 -12.44 -2.92
N GLN A 143 1.34 -13.58 -3.51
CA GLN A 143 2.30 -14.70 -3.57
C GLN A 143 3.56 -14.35 -4.37
N ASP A 144 3.41 -13.62 -5.47
CA ASP A 144 4.52 -13.14 -6.29
C ASP A 144 5.44 -12.19 -5.53
N ALA A 145 4.87 -11.24 -4.78
CA ALA A 145 5.66 -10.34 -3.94
C ALA A 145 6.38 -11.09 -2.81
N MET A 146 5.71 -12.08 -2.21
CA MET A 146 6.32 -12.92 -1.18
C MET A 146 7.49 -13.75 -1.73
N ALA A 147 7.29 -14.40 -2.89
CA ALA A 147 8.35 -15.18 -3.54
C ALA A 147 9.55 -14.31 -3.96
N ARG A 148 9.31 -13.11 -4.51
CA ARG A 148 10.37 -12.16 -4.84
C ARG A 148 11.14 -11.69 -3.62
N ALA A 149 10.44 -11.42 -2.50
CA ALA A 149 11.07 -11.03 -1.25
C ALA A 149 11.96 -12.15 -0.70
N GLU A 150 11.48 -13.39 -0.73
CA GLU A 150 12.23 -14.56 -0.30
C GLU A 150 13.47 -14.77 -1.15
N GLN A 151 13.33 -14.78 -2.47
CA GLN A 151 14.46 -14.90 -3.40
C GLN A 151 15.54 -13.84 -3.15
N ALA A 152 15.13 -12.58 -3.02
CA ALA A 152 16.06 -11.48 -2.76
C ALA A 152 16.78 -11.66 -1.40
N THR A 153 16.08 -12.14 -0.38
CA THR A 153 16.65 -12.39 0.94
C THR A 153 17.68 -13.53 0.90
N LEU A 154 17.34 -14.63 0.25
CA LEU A 154 18.24 -15.80 0.13
C LEU A 154 19.48 -15.52 -0.74
N ALA A 155 19.36 -14.61 -1.70
CA ALA A 155 20.45 -14.21 -2.59
C ALA A 155 21.35 -13.11 -2.01
N SER A 156 21.04 -12.57 -0.82
CA SER A 156 21.78 -11.45 -0.25
C SER A 156 22.90 -11.91 0.68
N ASP A 157 24.07 -11.28 0.60
CA ASP A 157 25.17 -11.47 1.57
C ASP A 157 24.89 -10.72 2.89
N LEU A 158 24.08 -9.66 2.84
CA LEU A 158 23.70 -8.85 3.97
C LEU A 158 22.24 -8.43 3.88
N PHE A 159 21.48 -8.63 4.96
CA PHE A 159 20.12 -8.17 5.13
C PHE A 159 20.08 -7.01 6.14
N LEU A 160 19.60 -5.84 5.68
CA LEU A 160 19.48 -4.64 6.51
C LEU A 160 18.01 -4.38 6.85
N ALA A 161 17.65 -4.55 8.13
CA ALA A 161 16.30 -4.24 8.62
C ALA A 161 16.24 -2.80 9.17
N ILE A 162 15.31 -1.99 8.65
CA ILE A 162 15.12 -0.60 9.03
C ILE A 162 13.67 -0.35 9.41
N GLY A 163 13.42 0.18 10.61
CA GLY A 163 12.08 0.53 11.08
C GLY A 163 11.13 -0.65 11.26
N SER A 164 11.65 -1.86 11.43
CA SER A 164 10.89 -3.07 11.69
C SER A 164 11.36 -3.73 12.98
N SER A 165 10.39 -4.27 13.75
CA SER A 165 10.68 -5.08 14.94
C SER A 165 11.08 -6.53 14.60
N LEU A 166 10.89 -6.96 13.36
CA LEU A 166 11.11 -8.34 12.88
C LEU A 166 10.28 -9.41 13.63
N VAL A 167 9.12 -9.01 14.19
CA VAL A 167 8.15 -9.88 14.86
C VAL A 167 6.83 -9.86 14.12
#